data_4cedadcb9e5bec5e41a71544baba3e66
#
_entry.id   4cedadcb9e5bec5e41a71544baba3e66
#
_cell.length_a   1.000
_cell.length_b   1.000
_cell.length_c   1.000
_cell.angle_alpha   90.00
_cell.angle_beta   90.00
_cell.angle_gamma   90.00
#
_symmetry.space_group_name_H-M   'P 1'
#
loop_
_entity.id
_entity.type
_entity.pdbx_description
1 polymer ?
#
loop_
_entity_poly.entity_id
_entity_poly.type
_entity_poly.pdbx_seq_one_letter_code
_entity_poly.pdbx_strand_id
1 'polypeptide(L)'
;MQEERFQTIGKSKIRVDAFDKVTGRARYADDLSMPHMLYAGCIHSTHPHAKVTIDKSKALALNGVAAVLTREDFPKPQSNLDFYYCTDEPKFIGDVVAAVAADSPELLEQAK
;
A
#
# COMPACT_ATOMS: atom_id res chain seq x y z
N MET A 1 -29.22 42.16 -21.67
CA MET A 1 -28.59 41.18 -20.81
C MET A 1 -27.21 40.91 -21.39
N GLN A 2 -26.12 41.31 -20.69
CA GLN A 2 -24.76 40.93 -21.09
C GLN A 2 -24.63 39.46 -20.80
N GLU A 3 -24.39 38.66 -21.83
CA GLU A 3 -23.96 37.24 -21.64
C GLU A 3 -22.64 37.26 -20.90
N GLU A 4 -22.63 36.80 -19.65
CA GLU A 4 -21.40 36.52 -18.93
C GLU A 4 -20.60 35.45 -19.71
N ARG A 5 -19.59 35.90 -20.45
CA ARG A 5 -18.69 35.01 -21.19
C ARG A 5 -17.76 34.35 -20.19
N PHE A 6 -18.08 33.14 -19.79
CA PHE A 6 -17.20 32.32 -18.97
C PHE A 6 -15.85 32.11 -19.68
N GLN A 7 -14.75 32.21 -18.92
CA GLN A 7 -13.41 32.04 -19.47
C GLN A 7 -13.04 30.54 -19.67
N THR A 8 -13.70 29.64 -18.97
CA THR A 8 -13.36 28.21 -18.94
C THR A 8 -14.54 27.32 -19.31
N ILE A 9 -15.74 27.63 -18.80
CA ILE A 9 -16.94 26.84 -19.06
C ILE A 9 -17.32 26.94 -20.54
N GLY A 10 -17.65 25.78 -21.14
CA GLY A 10 -18.05 25.68 -22.54
C GLY A 10 -16.89 25.78 -23.54
N LYS A 11 -15.63 25.76 -23.07
CA LYS A 11 -14.43 25.79 -23.93
C LYS A 11 -13.61 24.52 -23.74
N SER A 12 -13.13 23.95 -24.85
CA SER A 12 -12.16 22.86 -24.80
C SER A 12 -10.83 23.39 -24.27
N LYS A 13 -10.36 22.81 -23.17
CA LYS A 13 -9.07 23.12 -22.55
C LYS A 13 -8.22 21.86 -22.52
N ILE A 14 -6.97 21.98 -22.93
CA ILE A 14 -6.01 20.90 -22.81
C ILE A 14 -5.69 20.71 -21.31
N ARG A 15 -5.74 19.47 -20.82
CA ARG A 15 -5.30 19.15 -19.46
C ARG A 15 -3.84 19.49 -19.29
N VAL A 16 -3.53 20.12 -18.15
CA VAL A 16 -2.13 20.54 -17.83
C VAL A 16 -1.14 19.38 -17.76
N ASP A 17 -1.64 18.19 -17.39
CA ASP A 17 -0.86 16.96 -17.24
C ASP A 17 -0.94 16.02 -18.46
N ALA A 18 -1.68 16.39 -19.50
CA ALA A 18 -1.93 15.50 -20.64
C ALA A 18 -0.65 15.21 -21.43
N PHE A 19 0.17 16.22 -21.65
CA PHE A 19 1.40 16.08 -22.43
C PHE A 19 2.38 15.12 -21.78
N ASP A 20 2.60 15.26 -20.48
CA ASP A 20 3.52 14.38 -19.75
C ASP A 20 3.02 12.93 -19.70
N LYS A 21 1.69 12.74 -19.62
CA LYS A 21 1.10 11.40 -19.66
C LYS A 21 1.26 10.71 -21.00
N VAL A 22 0.92 11.41 -22.10
CA VAL A 22 0.98 10.80 -23.44
C VAL A 22 2.40 10.62 -23.96
N THR A 23 3.36 11.37 -23.43
CA THR A 23 4.79 11.27 -23.80
C THR A 23 5.59 10.36 -22.85
N GLY A 24 4.95 9.79 -21.80
CA GLY A 24 5.64 8.95 -20.83
C GLY A 24 6.56 9.71 -19.87
N ARG A 25 6.43 11.03 -19.78
CA ARG A 25 7.21 11.87 -18.85
C ARG A 25 6.61 11.93 -17.44
N ALA A 26 5.30 11.68 -17.35
CA ALA A 26 4.63 11.63 -16.05
C ALA A 26 5.24 10.51 -15.21
N ARG A 27 5.63 10.83 -13.98
CA ARG A 27 6.14 9.86 -13.00
C ARG A 27 5.08 9.56 -11.96
N TYR A 28 4.89 8.28 -11.69
CA TYR A 28 4.00 7.76 -10.67
C TYR A 28 4.80 7.12 -9.54
N ALA A 29 4.15 6.73 -8.47
CA ALA A 29 4.83 6.14 -7.31
C ALA A 29 5.64 4.88 -7.68
N ASP A 30 5.10 4.05 -8.58
CA ASP A 30 5.75 2.81 -9.03
C ASP A 30 6.98 3.05 -9.92
N ASP A 31 7.12 4.27 -10.49
CA ASP A 31 8.29 4.66 -11.30
C ASP A 31 9.45 5.19 -10.43
N LEU A 32 9.22 5.32 -9.12
CA LEU A 32 10.23 5.84 -8.21
C LEU A 32 11.14 4.71 -7.75
N SER A 33 12.44 4.89 -7.95
CA SER A 33 13.46 3.97 -7.45
C SER A 33 14.54 4.76 -6.74
N MET A 34 14.95 4.28 -5.58
CA MET A 34 16.00 4.87 -4.77
C MET A 34 16.99 3.79 -4.30
N PRO A 35 18.28 4.15 -4.08
CA PRO A 35 19.23 3.23 -3.46
C PRO A 35 18.68 2.71 -2.11
N HIS A 36 18.82 1.42 -1.87
CA HIS A 36 18.35 0.75 -0.64
C HIS A 36 16.84 0.81 -0.39
N MET A 37 16.04 1.01 -1.43
CA MET A 37 14.59 0.94 -1.32
C MET A 37 14.15 -0.51 -1.05
N LEU A 38 13.26 -0.68 -0.08
CA LEU A 38 12.69 -1.97 0.25
C LEU A 38 11.40 -2.22 -0.55
N TYR A 39 11.15 -3.48 -0.84
CA TYR A 39 9.88 -3.95 -1.38
C TYR A 39 9.01 -4.42 -0.24
N ALA A 40 7.80 -3.87 -0.15
CA ALA A 40 6.86 -4.22 0.91
C ALA A 40 5.57 -4.80 0.35
N GLY A 41 4.99 -5.73 1.09
CA GLY A 41 3.72 -6.35 0.73
C GLY A 41 2.95 -6.82 1.95
N CYS A 42 1.63 -6.88 1.80
CA CYS A 42 0.73 -7.33 2.84
C CYS A 42 0.43 -8.83 2.70
N ILE A 43 0.20 -9.46 3.84
CA ILE A 43 -0.36 -10.81 3.95
C ILE A 43 -1.83 -10.64 4.34
N HIS A 44 -2.70 -11.28 3.57
CA HIS A 44 -4.14 -11.17 3.71
C HIS A 44 -4.76 -12.44 4.28
N SER A 45 -5.80 -12.28 5.08
CA SER A 45 -6.59 -13.40 5.58
C SER A 45 -7.29 -14.14 4.45
N THR A 46 -7.24 -15.46 4.50
CA THR A 46 -8.01 -16.36 3.63
C THR A 46 -9.37 -16.75 4.21
N HIS A 47 -9.65 -16.33 5.45
CA HIS A 47 -10.86 -16.66 6.18
C HIS A 47 -11.69 -15.41 6.47
N PRO A 48 -13.03 -15.48 6.40
CA PRO A 48 -13.91 -14.33 6.62
C PRO A 48 -13.99 -13.89 8.08
N HIS A 49 -13.71 -14.79 9.02
CA HIS A 49 -13.65 -14.51 10.46
C HIS A 49 -12.79 -15.56 11.14
N ALA A 50 -11.72 -15.12 11.78
CA ALA A 50 -10.76 -16.01 12.42
C ALA A 50 -10.01 -15.28 13.54
N LYS A 51 -9.35 -16.04 14.39
CA LYS A 51 -8.26 -15.54 15.24
C LYS A 51 -6.94 -16.02 14.64
N VAL A 52 -6.06 -15.09 14.35
CA VAL A 52 -4.78 -15.34 13.66
C VAL A 52 -3.64 -15.22 14.65
N THR A 53 -2.76 -16.20 14.65
CA THR A 53 -1.46 -16.14 15.32
C THR A 53 -0.37 -16.26 14.28
N ILE A 54 0.59 -15.34 14.29
CA ILE A 54 1.65 -15.25 13.28
C ILE A 54 2.99 -15.55 13.95
N ASP A 55 3.67 -16.56 13.44
CA ASP A 55 5.07 -16.82 13.76
C ASP A 55 5.96 -16.22 12.67
N LYS A 56 6.60 -15.11 12.99
CA LYS A 56 7.48 -14.36 12.07
C LYS A 56 8.93 -14.86 12.06
N SER A 57 9.26 -15.90 12.83
CA SER A 57 10.64 -16.37 13.01
C SER A 57 11.28 -16.86 11.70
N LYS A 58 10.53 -17.63 10.90
CA LYS A 58 11.03 -18.15 9.61
C LYS A 58 11.28 -17.05 8.59
N ALA A 59 10.37 -16.08 8.49
CA ALA A 59 10.51 -14.96 7.58
C ALA A 59 11.70 -14.06 7.98
N LEU A 60 11.85 -13.76 9.26
CA LEU A 60 12.99 -12.99 9.78
C LEU A 60 14.34 -13.69 9.68
N ALA A 61 14.36 -15.04 9.56
CA ALA A 61 15.58 -15.80 9.34
C ALA A 61 16.10 -15.71 7.90
N LEU A 62 15.30 -15.23 6.95
CA LEU A 62 15.72 -15.03 5.56
C LEU A 62 16.62 -13.79 5.47
N ASN A 63 17.82 -13.98 4.90
CA ASN A 63 18.75 -12.88 4.71
C ASN A 63 18.18 -11.88 3.68
N GLY A 64 18.05 -10.60 4.07
CA GLY A 64 17.49 -9.54 3.25
C GLY A 64 16.01 -9.25 3.54
N VAL A 65 15.35 -9.95 4.46
CA VAL A 65 14.09 -9.53 5.06
C VAL A 65 14.37 -8.49 6.12
N ALA A 66 13.92 -7.26 5.88
CA ALA A 66 14.18 -6.12 6.75
C ALA A 66 13.22 -6.05 7.93
N ALA A 67 11.94 -6.38 7.71
CA ALA A 67 10.92 -6.34 8.77
C ALA A 67 9.73 -7.25 8.44
N VAL A 68 9.12 -7.76 9.50
CA VAL A 68 7.79 -8.39 9.48
C VAL A 68 6.95 -7.71 10.56
N LEU A 69 5.92 -7.00 10.14
CA LEU A 69 5.04 -6.25 11.02
C LEU A 69 3.73 -7.01 11.21
N THR A 70 3.31 -7.10 12.45
CA THR A 70 2.07 -7.75 12.87
C THR A 70 1.25 -6.79 13.74
N ARG A 71 0.09 -7.20 14.22
CA ARG A 71 -0.77 -6.37 15.06
C ARG A 71 -0.03 -5.78 16.28
N GLU A 72 0.91 -6.53 16.85
CA GLU A 72 1.66 -6.13 18.06
C GLU A 72 2.62 -4.96 17.82
N ASP A 73 3.08 -4.79 16.59
CA ASP A 73 4.05 -3.75 16.21
C ASP A 73 3.39 -2.37 16.03
N PHE A 74 2.05 -2.30 16.07
CA PHE A 74 1.29 -1.05 15.92
C PHE A 74 0.62 -0.63 17.24
N PRO A 75 0.51 0.69 17.48
CA PRO A 75 -0.22 1.19 18.65
C PRO A 75 -1.68 0.76 18.60
N LYS A 76 -2.30 0.65 19.77
CA LYS A 76 -3.75 0.42 19.85
C LYS A 76 -4.47 1.66 19.31
N PRO A 77 -5.55 1.47 18.53
CA PRO A 77 -6.39 2.58 18.09
C PRO A 77 -6.90 3.38 19.29
N GLN A 78 -6.95 4.69 19.14
CA GLN A 78 -7.46 5.57 20.19
C GLN A 78 -8.98 5.74 20.15
N SER A 79 -9.60 5.37 19.02
CA SER A 79 -11.06 5.45 18.83
C SER A 79 -11.59 4.25 18.05
N ASN A 80 -12.91 4.04 18.08
CA ASN A 80 -13.57 3.00 17.29
C ASN A 80 -13.59 3.28 15.79
N LEU A 81 -13.13 4.46 15.37
CA LEU A 81 -13.02 4.87 13.97
C LEU A 81 -11.60 4.65 13.42
N ASP A 82 -10.63 4.35 14.29
CA ASP A 82 -9.27 4.08 13.89
C ASP A 82 -9.18 2.67 13.30
N PHE A 83 -8.61 2.57 12.11
CA PHE A 83 -8.37 1.28 11.48
C PHE A 83 -7.04 0.68 11.94
N TYR A 84 -7.03 -0.63 12.10
CA TYR A 84 -5.78 -1.38 12.29
C TYR A 84 -5.06 -1.51 10.95
N TYR A 85 -3.76 -1.28 10.94
CA TYR A 85 -2.92 -1.59 9.77
C TYR A 85 -2.76 -3.10 9.57
N CYS A 86 -2.68 -3.85 10.67
CA CYS A 86 -2.73 -5.30 10.69
C CYS A 86 -3.69 -5.75 11.79
N THR A 87 -4.42 -6.82 11.57
CA THR A 87 -5.36 -7.36 12.55
C THR A 87 -5.02 -8.81 12.91
N ASP A 88 -5.25 -9.17 14.16
CA ASP A 88 -5.23 -10.55 14.66
C ASP A 88 -6.63 -11.20 14.64
N GLU A 89 -7.68 -10.40 14.37
CA GLU A 89 -9.05 -10.84 14.21
C GLU A 89 -9.65 -10.32 12.89
N PRO A 90 -9.26 -10.92 11.74
CA PRO A 90 -9.81 -10.52 10.45
C PRO A 90 -11.31 -10.71 10.40
N LYS A 91 -12.01 -9.75 9.79
CA LYS A 91 -13.47 -9.70 9.67
C LYS A 91 -13.97 -10.05 8.28
N PHE A 92 -13.09 -10.11 7.30
CA PHE A 92 -13.39 -10.47 5.92
C PHE A 92 -12.19 -11.12 5.24
N ILE A 93 -12.44 -11.85 4.14
CA ILE A 93 -11.37 -12.38 3.28
C ILE A 93 -10.65 -11.20 2.63
N GLY A 94 -9.33 -11.18 2.75
CA GLY A 94 -8.51 -10.07 2.25
C GLY A 94 -8.14 -9.02 3.32
N ASP A 95 -8.62 -9.16 4.55
CA ASP A 95 -8.18 -8.31 5.65
C ASP A 95 -6.68 -8.49 5.93
N VAL A 96 -5.96 -7.39 6.21
CA VAL A 96 -4.50 -7.42 6.36
C VAL A 96 -4.14 -7.96 7.74
N VAL A 97 -3.38 -9.06 7.78
CA VAL A 97 -2.95 -9.72 9.02
C VAL A 97 -1.47 -9.45 9.34
N ALA A 98 -0.64 -9.24 8.32
CA ALA A 98 0.76 -8.87 8.47
C ALA A 98 1.27 -8.07 7.28
N ALA A 99 2.42 -7.43 7.43
CA ALA A 99 3.16 -6.78 6.36
C ALA A 99 4.63 -7.20 6.43
N VAL A 100 5.24 -7.40 5.27
CA VAL A 100 6.63 -7.81 5.13
C VAL A 100 7.37 -6.80 4.28
N ALA A 101 8.63 -6.51 4.62
CA ALA A 101 9.53 -5.70 3.83
C ALA A 101 10.84 -6.45 3.58
N ALA A 102 11.30 -6.48 2.33
CA ALA A 102 12.49 -7.21 1.90
C ALA A 102 13.28 -6.43 0.84
N ASP A 103 14.53 -6.84 0.61
CA ASP A 103 15.46 -6.19 -0.34
C ASP A 103 15.11 -6.46 -1.81
N SER A 104 14.33 -7.52 -2.11
CA SER A 104 13.90 -7.83 -3.47
C SER A 104 12.46 -8.35 -3.53
N PRO A 105 11.80 -8.24 -4.69
CA PRO A 105 10.45 -8.78 -4.90
C PRO A 105 10.38 -10.30 -4.70
N GLU A 106 11.40 -11.04 -5.16
CA GLU A 106 11.47 -12.49 -5.05
C GLU A 106 11.56 -12.92 -3.58
N LEU A 107 12.38 -12.21 -2.81
CA LEU A 107 12.53 -12.48 -1.38
C LEU A 107 11.27 -12.11 -0.61
N LEU A 108 10.60 -11.03 -1.00
CA LEU A 108 9.31 -10.65 -0.45
C LEU A 108 8.26 -11.75 -0.62
N GLU A 109 8.16 -12.34 -1.82
CA GLU A 109 7.21 -13.45 -2.07
C GLU A 109 7.60 -14.73 -1.29
N GLN A 110 8.89 -14.99 -1.12
CA GLN A 110 9.35 -16.12 -0.30
C GLN A 110 9.06 -15.94 1.20
N ALA A 111 9.07 -14.70 1.67
CA ALA A 111 8.87 -14.36 3.08
C ALA A 111 7.39 -14.27 3.50
N LYS A 112 6.46 -14.20 2.55
CA LYS A 112 5.01 -14.25 2.78
C LYS A 112 4.53 -15.65 3.08
#